data_fab2cc4112e5a6109b481e7b0aeba8e3
#
_entry.id   fab2cc4112e5a6109b481e7b0aeba8e3
#
_cell.length_a   1.000
_cell.length_b   1.000
_cell.length_c   1.000
_cell.angle_alpha   90.00
_cell.angle_beta   90.00
_cell.angle_gamma   90.00
#
_symmetry.space_group_name_H-M   'P 1'
#
loop_
_entity.id
_entity.type
_entity.pdbx_description
1 polymer ?
#
loop_
_entity_poly.entity_id
_entity_poly.type
_entity_poly.pdbx_seq_one_letter_code
_entity_poly.pdbx_strand_id
1 'polypeptide(L)'
;MAKVVRVLAVLLPALLPGLTAPAVAEPTPLPWTGSWETAPSGTAAALPGAAVRNVVHLSVGGTAVRVRLSNRLGTTPLRLGAVTVALSRAAGPEAVPGTLRTATFRSATELTVAPGADAVTDPVPLRVPAGADLLVTVYTPENSGPATYHRTALQTSYVAPAGAGRAADEDGSAYTATTSRWYYVTGVDVRGPAAGSVVAFGDSLTDGNGSTPDTNRRWPDRLAQRLREQRLGVLNAGIAGNRLLLDGTGPSALARLDADALDRAGVRVLVVFEGINDIKGTPEASDAAAFADAYRTVVTRAHARGVRVVGVTLTPYGGHPAWTAAREAVRQRVNAFIRDGGAFDAVADVDATVRDPDDPGRILPAYDPGDHLHFNDAGMAAVADTVHRVLTSGPLGHVPTGRARATAPRPVTSPR
;
A
#
# COMPACT_ATOMS: atom_id res chain seq x y z
N MET A 1 40.09 -97.06 0.47
CA MET A 1 39.09 -96.21 -0.16
C MET A 1 38.71 -95.15 0.88
N ALA A 2 39.22 -93.95 0.78
CA ALA A 2 38.99 -92.85 1.72
C ALA A 2 37.97 -91.91 1.10
N LYS A 3 36.83 -91.69 1.79
CA LYS A 3 35.80 -90.69 1.39
C LYS A 3 36.20 -89.28 1.88
N VAL A 4 36.39 -88.38 0.97
CA VAL A 4 36.65 -87.01 1.23
C VAL A 4 35.28 -86.30 1.34
N VAL A 5 34.99 -85.75 2.56
CA VAL A 5 33.78 -84.90 2.79
C VAL A 5 34.22 -83.43 2.53
N ARG A 6 33.62 -82.78 1.51
CA ARG A 6 33.74 -81.31 1.29
C ARG A 6 32.69 -80.59 2.12
N VAL A 7 33.18 -79.77 3.03
CA VAL A 7 32.31 -78.80 3.75
C VAL A 7 32.25 -77.49 2.93
N LEU A 8 31.02 -77.15 2.53
CA LEU A 8 30.76 -75.89 1.83
C LEU A 8 30.49 -74.80 2.87
N ALA A 9 31.37 -73.85 3.01
CA ALA A 9 31.17 -72.69 3.85
C ALA A 9 30.34 -71.64 3.09
N VAL A 10 29.13 -71.36 3.55
CA VAL A 10 28.27 -70.26 3.04
C VAL A 10 28.64 -68.95 3.78
N LEU A 11 29.26 -68.04 3.06
CA LEU A 11 29.50 -66.68 3.57
C LEU A 11 28.18 -65.84 3.38
N LEU A 12 27.51 -65.50 4.47
CA LEU A 12 26.44 -64.46 4.47
C LEU A 12 27.12 -63.09 4.39
N PRO A 13 26.67 -62.17 3.49
CA PRO A 13 27.11 -60.79 3.54
C PRO A 13 26.41 -60.05 4.71
N ALA A 14 27.21 -59.46 5.59
CA ALA A 14 26.68 -58.59 6.67
C ALA A 14 26.20 -57.28 6.03
N LEU A 15 24.89 -57.02 6.06
CA LEU A 15 24.30 -55.71 5.77
C LEU A 15 24.72 -54.74 6.88
N LEU A 16 25.60 -53.80 6.54
CA LEU A 16 25.85 -52.62 7.37
C LEU A 16 24.61 -51.70 7.29
N PRO A 17 24.06 -51.21 8.42
CA PRO A 17 22.99 -50.23 8.41
C PRO A 17 23.52 -48.93 7.78
N GLY A 18 22.94 -48.52 6.66
CA GLY A 18 23.25 -47.28 5.99
C GLY A 18 22.94 -46.09 6.92
N LEU A 19 23.95 -45.30 7.26
CA LEU A 19 23.79 -43.98 7.91
C LEU A 19 23.08 -43.09 6.92
N THR A 20 21.75 -42.92 7.07
CA THR A 20 21.02 -41.85 6.37
C THR A 20 21.49 -40.52 6.94
N ALA A 21 22.17 -39.71 6.14
CA ALA A 21 22.50 -38.33 6.47
C ALA A 21 21.16 -37.59 6.79
N PRO A 22 21.12 -36.75 7.84
CA PRO A 22 19.93 -35.97 8.14
C PRO A 22 19.63 -35.09 6.89
N ALA A 23 18.37 -35.14 6.43
CA ALA A 23 17.90 -34.28 5.38
C ALA A 23 18.07 -32.83 5.85
N VAL A 24 18.92 -32.06 5.16
CA VAL A 24 19.05 -30.62 5.39
C VAL A 24 17.69 -30.03 5.04
N ALA A 25 16.98 -29.50 6.05
CA ALA A 25 15.71 -28.84 5.83
C ALA A 25 15.92 -27.68 4.83
N GLU A 26 15.19 -27.68 3.73
CA GLU A 26 15.24 -26.55 2.81
C GLU A 26 14.86 -25.25 3.55
N PRO A 27 15.63 -24.16 3.36
CA PRO A 27 15.34 -22.92 4.03
C PRO A 27 13.94 -22.44 3.64
N THR A 28 13.10 -22.17 4.65
CA THR A 28 11.76 -21.64 4.44
C THR A 28 11.84 -20.38 3.58
N PRO A 29 11.08 -20.29 2.46
CA PRO A 29 11.12 -19.12 1.60
C PRO A 29 10.76 -17.86 2.39
N LEU A 30 11.53 -16.78 2.20
CA LEU A 30 11.25 -15.48 2.82
C LEU A 30 9.83 -15.01 2.44
N PRO A 31 9.11 -14.35 3.36
CA PRO A 31 7.75 -13.88 3.10
C PRO A 31 7.72 -12.76 2.06
N TRP A 32 6.56 -12.56 1.45
CA TRP A 32 6.25 -11.41 0.63
C TRP A 32 5.85 -10.23 1.51
N THR A 33 6.38 -9.05 1.18
CA THR A 33 6.05 -7.78 1.85
C THR A 33 5.76 -6.73 0.79
N GLY A 34 4.69 -5.97 1.00
CA GLY A 34 4.38 -4.82 0.16
C GLY A 34 5.50 -3.77 0.26
N SER A 35 5.97 -3.29 -0.89
CA SER A 35 7.04 -2.29 -0.97
C SER A 35 6.58 -0.99 -1.59
N TRP A 36 5.60 -1.04 -2.46
CA TRP A 36 4.95 0.12 -3.05
C TRP A 36 3.48 -0.20 -3.35
N GLU A 37 2.64 0.83 -3.27
CA GLU A 37 1.23 0.73 -3.56
C GLU A 37 0.66 2.04 -4.05
N THR A 38 -0.43 1.91 -4.83
CA THR A 38 -1.40 2.98 -5.10
C THR A 38 -2.80 2.40 -5.25
N ALA A 39 -3.81 3.14 -4.79
CA ALA A 39 -5.20 2.73 -4.91
C ALA A 39 -5.81 3.19 -6.24
N PRO A 40 -6.60 2.37 -6.96
CA PRO A 40 -7.35 2.81 -8.12
C PRO A 40 -8.33 3.94 -7.76
N SER A 41 -8.21 5.08 -8.43
CA SER A 41 -9.01 6.27 -8.13
C SER A 41 -10.08 6.59 -9.19
N GLY A 42 -10.08 5.88 -10.32
CA GLY A 42 -11.01 6.08 -11.42
C GLY A 42 -10.59 5.35 -12.69
N THR A 43 -11.18 5.77 -13.81
CA THR A 43 -10.85 5.25 -15.15
C THR A 43 -10.48 6.38 -16.09
N ALA A 44 -9.60 6.08 -17.04
CA ALA A 44 -9.22 6.96 -18.15
C ALA A 44 -9.56 6.31 -19.51
N ALA A 45 -9.33 7.04 -20.60
CA ALA A 45 -9.43 6.46 -21.93
C ALA A 45 -8.50 5.26 -22.10
N ALA A 46 -8.92 4.28 -22.88
CA ALA A 46 -8.09 3.13 -23.24
C ALA A 46 -6.79 3.56 -23.92
N LEU A 47 -5.76 2.74 -23.79
CA LEU A 47 -4.44 2.97 -24.38
C LEU A 47 -4.07 1.83 -25.35
N PRO A 48 -4.86 1.60 -26.43
CA PRO A 48 -4.66 0.47 -27.32
C PRO A 48 -3.33 0.55 -28.06
N GLY A 49 -2.59 -0.56 -28.07
CA GLY A 49 -1.29 -0.66 -28.72
C GLY A 49 -0.16 0.11 -28.03
N ALA A 50 -0.43 0.77 -26.90
CA ALA A 50 0.58 1.53 -26.16
C ALA A 50 1.25 0.69 -25.07
N ALA A 51 2.49 1.06 -24.73
CA ALA A 51 3.17 0.59 -23.51
C ALA A 51 3.29 1.74 -22.51
N VAL A 52 2.76 1.55 -21.31
CA VAL A 52 2.89 2.49 -20.19
C VAL A 52 3.96 2.01 -19.24
N ARG A 53 5.00 2.79 -19.06
CA ARG A 53 6.12 2.55 -18.16
C ARG A 53 5.90 3.36 -16.88
N ASN A 54 5.25 2.74 -15.89
CA ASN A 54 5.01 3.35 -14.61
C ASN A 54 6.31 3.37 -13.78
N VAL A 55 6.68 4.53 -13.26
CA VAL A 55 7.80 4.68 -12.32
C VAL A 55 7.25 4.59 -10.91
N VAL A 56 7.81 3.67 -10.10
CA VAL A 56 7.34 3.42 -8.73
C VAL A 56 8.52 3.36 -7.75
N HIS A 57 8.40 4.06 -6.61
CA HIS A 57 9.46 4.19 -5.62
C HIS A 57 9.32 3.16 -4.50
N LEU A 58 10.25 2.22 -4.40
CA LEU A 58 10.18 1.10 -3.46
C LEU A 58 10.60 1.50 -2.04
N SER A 59 9.75 1.22 -1.05
CA SER A 59 10.06 1.50 0.36
C SER A 59 11.04 0.50 0.98
N VAL A 60 10.95 -0.78 0.62
CA VAL A 60 11.85 -1.86 1.08
C VAL A 60 12.36 -2.67 -0.10
N GLY A 61 13.55 -3.26 0.06
CA GLY A 61 14.19 -4.07 -0.97
C GLY A 61 13.93 -5.58 -0.81
N GLY A 62 14.36 -6.32 -1.84
CA GLY A 62 14.25 -7.78 -1.87
C GLY A 62 15.07 -8.43 -2.98
N THR A 63 14.96 -9.75 -3.09
CA THR A 63 15.65 -10.57 -4.10
C THR A 63 14.74 -10.99 -5.25
N ALA A 64 13.44 -10.81 -5.09
CA ALA A 64 12.44 -10.99 -6.13
C ALA A 64 11.30 -9.99 -5.93
N VAL A 65 10.61 -9.66 -7.01
CA VAL A 65 9.43 -8.80 -7.01
C VAL A 65 8.23 -9.54 -7.59
N ARG A 66 7.01 -9.09 -7.25
CA ARG A 66 5.79 -9.41 -7.99
C ARG A 66 4.93 -8.15 -8.08
N VAL A 67 4.26 -8.00 -9.21
CA VAL A 67 3.46 -6.83 -9.52
C VAL A 67 1.98 -7.15 -9.36
N ARG A 68 1.24 -6.24 -8.74
CA ARG A 68 -0.22 -6.27 -8.68
C ARG A 68 -0.78 -5.37 -9.77
N LEU A 69 -1.68 -5.93 -10.56
CA LEU A 69 -2.35 -5.26 -11.67
C LEU A 69 -3.86 -5.25 -11.44
N SER A 70 -4.54 -4.22 -11.91
CA SER A 70 -5.96 -4.03 -11.62
C SER A 70 -6.76 -3.67 -12.87
N ASN A 71 -7.88 -4.36 -13.03
CA ASN A 71 -9.00 -3.99 -13.88
C ASN A 71 -10.26 -3.73 -13.02
N ARG A 72 -10.06 -3.36 -11.74
CA ARG A 72 -11.13 -3.28 -10.74
C ARG A 72 -12.22 -2.27 -11.11
N LEU A 73 -11.84 -1.18 -11.77
CA LEU A 73 -12.76 -0.15 -12.22
C LEU A 73 -13.06 -0.24 -13.73
N GLY A 74 -12.46 -1.19 -14.44
CA GLY A 74 -12.77 -1.46 -15.84
C GLY A 74 -14.10 -2.19 -16.01
N THR A 75 -14.77 -1.92 -17.14
CA THR A 75 -16.09 -2.50 -17.47
C THR A 75 -16.02 -3.59 -18.51
N THR A 76 -14.86 -3.81 -19.10
CA THR A 76 -14.58 -4.83 -20.12
C THR A 76 -13.34 -5.63 -19.75
N PRO A 77 -13.13 -6.85 -20.29
CA PRO A 77 -11.90 -7.61 -20.06
C PRO A 77 -10.66 -6.82 -20.51
N LEU A 78 -9.65 -6.69 -19.63
CA LEU A 78 -8.38 -6.06 -19.91
C LEU A 78 -7.40 -7.10 -20.44
N ARG A 79 -6.98 -6.96 -21.69
CA ARG A 79 -5.90 -7.78 -22.26
C ARG A 79 -4.54 -7.14 -22.01
N LEU A 80 -3.66 -7.86 -21.34
CA LEU A 80 -2.26 -7.54 -21.12
C LEU A 80 -1.44 -8.39 -22.08
N GLY A 81 -0.75 -7.76 -23.04
CA GLY A 81 0.12 -8.45 -24.00
C GLY A 81 1.53 -8.65 -23.49
N ALA A 82 1.98 -7.80 -22.57
CA ALA A 82 3.25 -7.97 -21.86
C ALA A 82 3.29 -7.12 -20.59
N VAL A 83 3.99 -7.63 -19.57
CA VAL A 83 4.38 -6.87 -18.38
C VAL A 83 5.86 -7.10 -18.14
N THR A 84 6.62 -6.00 -17.95
CA THR A 84 8.03 -6.09 -17.59
C THR A 84 8.35 -5.24 -16.37
N VAL A 85 9.43 -5.61 -15.68
CA VAL A 85 10.00 -4.83 -14.57
C VAL A 85 11.48 -4.60 -14.80
N ALA A 86 11.99 -3.42 -14.41
CA ALA A 86 13.41 -3.10 -14.45
C ALA A 86 13.73 -2.04 -13.39
N LEU A 87 14.98 -1.94 -12.96
CA LEU A 87 15.42 -0.76 -12.20
C LEU A 87 15.47 0.45 -13.13
N SER A 88 14.91 1.58 -12.66
CA SER A 88 14.96 2.83 -13.41
C SER A 88 16.34 3.46 -13.30
N ARG A 89 16.82 4.03 -14.41
CA ARG A 89 18.00 4.87 -14.44
C ARG A 89 17.58 6.32 -14.15
N ALA A 90 17.95 6.83 -12.98
CA ALA A 90 17.69 8.21 -12.57
C ALA A 90 16.20 8.63 -12.62
N ALA A 91 15.28 7.71 -12.24
CA ALA A 91 13.82 7.89 -12.34
C ALA A 91 13.32 8.21 -13.78
N GLY A 92 14.15 7.99 -14.79
CA GLY A 92 13.82 8.16 -16.21
C GLY A 92 13.16 6.93 -16.83
N PRO A 93 12.84 6.98 -18.14
CA PRO A 93 12.26 5.85 -18.86
C PRO A 93 13.27 4.74 -19.17
N GLU A 94 14.56 5.00 -19.04
CA GLU A 94 15.64 4.07 -19.34
C GLU A 94 15.83 3.06 -18.21
N ALA A 95 15.93 1.80 -18.55
CA ALA A 95 16.28 0.75 -17.59
C ALA A 95 17.78 0.73 -17.27
N VAL A 96 18.14 0.37 -16.04
CA VAL A 96 19.52 -0.02 -15.74
C VAL A 96 19.85 -1.27 -16.56
N PRO A 97 20.92 -1.27 -17.36
CA PRO A 97 21.24 -2.36 -18.27
C PRO A 97 21.28 -3.74 -17.59
N GLY A 98 20.67 -4.73 -18.21
CA GLY A 98 20.63 -6.10 -17.70
C GLY A 98 19.66 -6.34 -16.54
N THR A 99 18.85 -5.34 -16.14
CA THR A 99 17.86 -5.51 -15.06
C THR A 99 16.45 -5.79 -15.55
N LEU A 100 16.17 -5.62 -16.85
CA LEU A 100 14.85 -5.85 -17.40
C LEU A 100 14.47 -7.34 -17.32
N ARG A 101 13.27 -7.60 -16.80
CA ARG A 101 12.69 -8.95 -16.68
C ARG A 101 11.25 -8.94 -17.17
N THR A 102 10.88 -9.97 -17.91
CA THR A 102 9.49 -10.24 -18.25
C THR A 102 8.78 -10.87 -17.05
N ALA A 103 7.64 -10.31 -16.68
CA ALA A 103 6.75 -10.91 -15.69
C ALA A 103 5.80 -11.88 -16.37
N THR A 104 5.44 -12.95 -15.66
CA THR A 104 4.50 -13.97 -16.15
C THR A 104 3.31 -14.13 -15.21
N PHE A 105 2.29 -14.84 -15.70
CA PHE A 105 1.08 -15.19 -14.98
C PHE A 105 0.85 -16.69 -15.15
N ARG A 106 1.18 -17.50 -14.15
CA ARG A 106 1.20 -18.97 -14.25
C ARG A 106 2.03 -19.42 -15.47
N SER A 107 3.21 -18.80 -15.63
CA SER A 107 4.16 -19.01 -16.73
C SER A 107 3.76 -18.46 -18.10
N ALA A 108 2.57 -17.88 -18.27
CA ALA A 108 2.16 -17.17 -19.48
C ALA A 108 2.63 -15.72 -19.46
N THR A 109 3.03 -15.16 -20.59
CA THR A 109 3.45 -13.76 -20.73
C THR A 109 2.28 -12.81 -20.96
N GLU A 110 1.13 -13.34 -21.36
CA GLU A 110 -0.12 -12.62 -21.60
C GLU A 110 -1.17 -13.00 -20.57
N LEU A 111 -2.08 -12.07 -20.28
CA LEU A 111 -3.20 -12.30 -19.39
C LEU A 111 -4.40 -11.48 -19.81
N THR A 112 -5.61 -12.04 -19.68
CA THR A 112 -6.86 -11.29 -19.71
C THR A 112 -7.40 -11.19 -18.29
N VAL A 113 -7.53 -9.96 -17.78
CA VAL A 113 -8.06 -9.65 -16.44
C VAL A 113 -9.54 -9.32 -16.59
N ALA A 114 -10.41 -10.05 -15.91
CA ALA A 114 -11.86 -9.79 -15.95
C ALA A 114 -12.22 -8.40 -15.42
N PRO A 115 -13.35 -7.80 -15.83
CA PRO A 115 -13.86 -6.58 -15.20
C PRO A 115 -14.04 -6.77 -13.70
N GLY A 116 -13.72 -5.76 -12.92
CA GLY A 116 -13.82 -5.81 -11.45
C GLY A 116 -12.72 -6.63 -10.75
N ALA A 117 -11.76 -7.22 -11.48
CA ALA A 117 -10.75 -8.11 -10.91
C ALA A 117 -9.36 -7.48 -10.85
N ASP A 118 -8.54 -8.05 -9.97
CA ASP A 118 -7.09 -7.81 -9.88
C ASP A 118 -6.31 -9.06 -10.31
N ALA A 119 -5.06 -8.88 -10.67
CA ALA A 119 -4.13 -9.95 -10.98
C ALA A 119 -2.77 -9.70 -10.30
N VAL A 120 -2.03 -10.78 -10.05
CA VAL A 120 -0.68 -10.72 -9.50
C VAL A 120 0.24 -11.56 -10.38
N THR A 121 1.41 -11.04 -10.72
CA THR A 121 2.41 -11.78 -11.50
C THR A 121 3.02 -12.94 -10.71
N ASP A 122 3.58 -13.90 -11.40
CA ASP A 122 4.51 -14.84 -10.80
C ASP A 122 5.71 -14.09 -10.19
N PRO A 123 6.47 -14.74 -9.27
CA PRO A 123 7.71 -14.18 -8.76
C PRO A 123 8.72 -13.87 -9.88
N VAL A 124 9.16 -12.63 -9.96
CA VAL A 124 10.21 -12.20 -10.91
C VAL A 124 11.53 -12.08 -10.17
N PRO A 125 12.53 -12.90 -10.49
CA PRO A 125 13.87 -12.81 -9.90
C PRO A 125 14.55 -11.50 -10.31
N LEU A 126 14.52 -10.51 -9.42
CA LEU A 126 15.16 -9.22 -9.57
C LEU A 126 15.53 -8.69 -8.19
N ARG A 127 16.82 -8.51 -7.94
CA ARG A 127 17.27 -7.84 -6.71
C ARG A 127 17.01 -6.36 -6.80
N VAL A 128 16.22 -5.84 -5.86
CA VAL A 128 15.88 -4.42 -5.78
C VAL A 128 16.32 -3.86 -4.42
N PRO A 129 17.04 -2.73 -4.37
CA PRO A 129 17.35 -2.05 -3.12
C PRO A 129 16.11 -1.31 -2.55
N ALA A 130 16.12 -1.03 -1.26
CA ALA A 130 15.17 -0.09 -0.66
C ALA A 130 15.45 1.33 -1.18
N GLY A 131 14.40 2.07 -1.51
CA GLY A 131 14.49 3.42 -2.08
C GLY A 131 14.87 3.43 -3.57
N ALA A 132 14.84 2.29 -4.26
CA ALA A 132 15.02 2.25 -5.71
C ALA A 132 13.74 2.61 -6.46
N ASP A 133 13.90 3.26 -7.61
CA ASP A 133 12.82 3.43 -8.57
C ASP A 133 12.76 2.22 -9.48
N LEU A 134 11.58 1.62 -9.57
CA LEU A 134 11.30 0.48 -10.43
C LEU A 134 10.42 0.93 -11.60
N LEU A 135 10.77 0.52 -12.80
CA LEU A 135 9.93 0.61 -13.98
C LEU A 135 9.00 -0.60 -14.02
N VAL A 136 7.71 -0.36 -14.00
CA VAL A 136 6.69 -1.38 -14.27
C VAL A 136 6.03 -1.03 -15.59
N THR A 137 6.36 -1.75 -16.64
CA THR A 137 5.83 -1.50 -17.98
C THR A 137 4.69 -2.45 -18.27
N VAL A 138 3.56 -1.89 -18.71
CA VAL A 138 2.36 -2.63 -19.11
C VAL A 138 2.05 -2.31 -20.56
N TYR A 139 1.95 -3.34 -21.40
CA TYR A 139 1.54 -3.24 -22.79
C TYR A 139 0.12 -3.76 -22.98
N THR A 140 -0.75 -2.93 -23.57
CA THR A 140 -2.12 -3.27 -23.91
C THR A 140 -2.27 -3.34 -25.42
N PRO A 141 -2.34 -4.55 -26.06
CA PRO A 141 -2.28 -4.69 -27.51
C PRO A 141 -3.51 -4.17 -28.24
N GLU A 142 -4.64 -4.10 -27.54
CA GLU A 142 -5.94 -3.75 -28.13
C GLU A 142 -6.75 -2.82 -27.22
N ASN A 143 -7.89 -2.32 -27.74
CA ASN A 143 -8.81 -1.55 -26.95
C ASN A 143 -9.55 -2.45 -25.96
N SER A 144 -9.18 -2.37 -24.70
CA SER A 144 -9.80 -3.13 -23.58
C SER A 144 -10.78 -2.25 -22.77
N GLY A 145 -11.34 -1.20 -23.37
CA GLY A 145 -12.24 -0.28 -22.69
C GLY A 145 -11.52 0.66 -21.70
N PRO A 146 -12.26 1.25 -20.75
CA PRO A 146 -11.71 2.23 -19.82
C PRO A 146 -10.56 1.65 -19.00
N ALA A 147 -9.42 2.36 -18.96
CA ALA A 147 -8.23 1.98 -18.24
C ALA A 147 -8.37 2.31 -16.74
N THR A 148 -8.30 1.31 -15.89
CA THR A 148 -8.16 1.53 -14.42
C THR A 148 -6.86 2.29 -14.15
N TYR A 149 -6.92 3.38 -13.37
CA TYR A 149 -5.77 4.21 -13.09
C TYR A 149 -5.81 4.84 -11.70
N HIS A 150 -4.66 5.30 -11.25
CA HIS A 150 -4.54 6.25 -10.16
C HIS A 150 -4.23 7.64 -10.73
N ARG A 151 -5.04 8.64 -10.36
CA ARG A 151 -5.06 9.94 -11.02
C ARG A 151 -3.89 10.85 -10.64
N THR A 152 -3.48 10.85 -9.38
CA THR A 152 -2.56 11.84 -8.81
C THR A 152 -1.25 11.16 -8.38
N ALA A 153 -0.46 10.70 -9.35
CA ALA A 153 0.77 9.98 -9.04
C ALA A 153 1.85 10.85 -8.38
N LEU A 154 1.88 12.15 -8.67
CA LEU A 154 2.99 13.06 -8.29
C LEU A 154 4.36 12.48 -8.65
N GLN A 155 4.38 11.65 -9.68
CA GLN A 155 5.52 10.96 -10.26
C GLN A 155 5.34 10.90 -11.76
N THR A 156 6.37 11.32 -12.49
CA THR A 156 6.39 11.20 -13.95
C THR A 156 6.55 9.73 -14.34
N SER A 157 5.64 9.27 -15.19
CA SER A 157 5.66 7.98 -15.87
C SER A 157 5.69 8.20 -17.37
N TYR A 158 6.00 7.19 -18.16
CA TYR A 158 6.30 7.34 -19.57
C TYR A 158 5.41 6.46 -20.43
N VAL A 159 5.10 6.93 -21.63
CA VAL A 159 4.22 6.23 -22.58
C VAL A 159 4.92 6.10 -23.92
N ALA A 160 5.06 4.88 -24.40
CA ALA A 160 5.37 4.58 -25.80
C ALA A 160 4.04 4.50 -26.56
N PRO A 161 3.84 5.34 -27.62
CA PRO A 161 2.59 5.40 -28.38
C PRO A 161 2.27 4.06 -29.06
N ALA A 162 1.04 3.96 -29.57
CA ALA A 162 0.56 2.77 -30.28
C ALA A 162 1.46 2.32 -31.44
N GLY A 163 1.57 1.00 -31.61
CA GLY A 163 2.36 0.37 -32.69
C GLY A 163 3.77 -0.03 -32.29
N ALA A 164 4.20 0.27 -31.08
CA ALA A 164 5.59 0.07 -30.68
C ALA A 164 5.89 -1.28 -30.00
N GLY A 165 4.94 -1.90 -29.26
CA GLY A 165 5.19 -3.16 -28.54
C GLY A 165 6.44 -3.12 -27.62
N ARG A 166 6.78 -1.98 -27.07
CA ARG A 166 8.10 -1.64 -26.49
C ARG A 166 8.29 -2.07 -25.03
N ALA A 167 7.46 -2.95 -24.51
CA ALA A 167 7.57 -3.35 -23.09
C ALA A 167 8.94 -3.97 -22.74
N ALA A 168 9.58 -4.65 -23.71
CA ALA A 168 10.87 -5.31 -23.55
C ALA A 168 12.11 -4.43 -23.85
N ASP A 169 11.92 -3.16 -24.22
CA ASP A 169 13.03 -2.27 -24.53
C ASP A 169 13.67 -1.74 -23.24
N GLU A 170 14.99 -1.95 -23.07
CA GLU A 170 15.75 -1.32 -21.98
C GLU A 170 15.98 0.17 -22.25
N ASP A 171 16.09 0.54 -23.52
CA ASP A 171 16.21 1.90 -23.99
C ASP A 171 14.89 2.66 -23.78
N GLY A 172 14.97 3.86 -23.24
CA GLY A 172 13.84 4.74 -23.02
C GLY A 172 13.36 5.53 -24.23
N SER A 173 14.04 5.46 -25.38
CA SER A 173 13.85 6.35 -26.53
C SER A 173 12.45 6.28 -27.17
N ALA A 174 11.80 5.11 -27.09
CA ALA A 174 10.43 4.92 -27.59
C ALA A 174 9.35 5.55 -26.69
N TYR A 175 9.67 5.89 -25.46
CA TYR A 175 8.74 6.46 -24.48
C TYR A 175 8.71 7.98 -24.57
N THR A 176 8.15 8.48 -25.65
CA THR A 176 8.20 9.91 -26.04
C THR A 176 7.15 10.80 -25.40
N ALA A 177 6.14 10.22 -24.76
CA ALA A 177 5.12 10.94 -24.00
C ALA A 177 5.25 10.68 -22.51
N THR A 178 4.78 11.63 -21.69
CA THR A 178 4.76 11.52 -20.23
C THR A 178 3.35 11.54 -19.68
N THR A 179 3.18 11.03 -18.49
CA THR A 179 1.94 11.09 -17.71
C THR A 179 2.26 11.21 -16.22
N SER A 180 1.43 11.94 -15.48
CA SER A 180 1.46 12.02 -14.01
C SER A 180 0.44 11.07 -13.36
N ARG A 181 0.21 9.91 -13.98
CA ARG A 181 -0.76 8.89 -13.55
C ARG A 181 -0.11 7.52 -13.58
N TRP A 182 -0.56 6.62 -12.71
CA TRP A 182 -0.24 5.20 -12.80
C TRP A 182 -1.40 4.43 -13.42
N TYR A 183 -1.11 3.65 -14.45
CA TYR A 183 -2.12 2.87 -15.18
C TYR A 183 -1.96 1.38 -14.90
N TYR A 184 -3.06 0.73 -14.56
CA TYR A 184 -3.19 -0.71 -14.34
C TYR A 184 -2.39 -1.29 -13.18
N VAL A 185 -1.36 -0.62 -12.67
CA VAL A 185 -0.50 -1.09 -11.59
C VAL A 185 -1.02 -0.56 -10.25
N THR A 186 -1.16 -1.46 -9.26
CA THR A 186 -1.66 -1.10 -7.92
C THR A 186 -0.72 -1.49 -6.79
N GLY A 187 0.35 -2.24 -7.08
CA GLY A 187 1.31 -2.57 -6.03
C GLY A 187 2.51 -3.34 -6.54
N VAL A 188 3.58 -3.27 -5.76
CA VAL A 188 4.78 -4.09 -5.89
C VAL A 188 5.09 -4.70 -4.55
N ASP A 189 5.09 -6.03 -4.50
CA ASP A 189 5.56 -6.79 -3.34
C ASP A 189 6.99 -7.26 -3.60
N VAL A 190 7.81 -7.34 -2.55
CA VAL A 190 9.17 -7.87 -2.60
C VAL A 190 9.30 -9.10 -1.71
N ARG A 191 10.16 -10.03 -2.08
CA ARG A 191 10.56 -11.16 -1.24
C ARG A 191 11.88 -10.83 -0.58
N GLY A 192 11.88 -10.69 0.75
CA GLY A 192 13.06 -10.27 1.48
C GLY A 192 12.91 -10.35 3.00
N PRO A 193 13.92 -9.90 3.75
CA PRO A 193 13.93 -9.95 5.21
C PRO A 193 13.12 -8.81 5.86
N ALA A 194 12.17 -8.20 5.14
CA ALA A 194 11.31 -7.15 5.68
C ALA A 194 10.42 -7.67 6.82
N ALA A 195 10.17 -6.83 7.82
CA ALA A 195 9.41 -7.19 9.02
C ALA A 195 7.88 -7.13 8.81
N GLY A 196 7.44 -6.65 7.67
CA GLY A 196 6.04 -6.43 7.29
C GLY A 196 5.84 -5.06 6.67
N SER A 197 4.59 -4.64 6.51
CA SER A 197 4.25 -3.34 5.92
C SER A 197 3.27 -2.53 6.77
N VAL A 198 3.35 -1.21 6.61
CA VAL A 198 2.42 -0.20 7.11
C VAL A 198 1.64 0.32 5.91
N VAL A 199 0.32 0.33 5.98
CA VAL A 199 -0.52 0.96 4.96
C VAL A 199 -0.95 2.34 5.45
N ALA A 200 -0.62 3.36 4.68
CA ALA A 200 -1.14 4.72 4.81
C ALA A 200 -2.44 4.83 4.00
N PHE A 201 -3.57 4.89 4.69
CA PHE A 201 -4.91 4.82 4.10
C PHE A 201 -5.62 6.14 4.33
N GLY A 202 -6.02 6.83 3.24
CA GLY A 202 -6.58 8.15 3.35
C GLY A 202 -6.94 8.81 2.01
N ASP A 203 -7.08 10.12 2.07
CA ASP A 203 -7.46 10.98 0.95
C ASP A 203 -6.26 11.72 0.31
N SER A 204 -6.47 12.96 -0.19
CA SER A 204 -5.42 13.77 -0.81
C SER A 204 -4.26 14.11 0.11
N LEU A 205 -4.50 14.18 1.43
CA LEU A 205 -3.43 14.41 2.41
C LEU A 205 -2.46 13.23 2.46
N THR A 206 -2.96 12.03 2.24
CA THR A 206 -2.18 10.79 2.17
C THR A 206 -1.63 10.52 0.77
N ASP A 207 -2.44 10.75 -0.27
CA ASP A 207 -2.04 10.68 -1.67
C ASP A 207 -0.82 11.58 -1.94
N GLY A 208 -0.76 12.75 -1.28
CA GLY A 208 0.41 13.61 -1.22
C GLY A 208 0.25 14.95 -1.90
N ASN A 209 -0.98 15.40 -2.15
CA ASN A 209 -1.25 16.71 -2.75
C ASN A 209 -0.52 17.82 -1.98
N GLY A 210 0.13 18.72 -2.74
CA GLY A 210 0.96 19.80 -2.18
C GLY A 210 2.44 19.46 -2.04
N SER A 211 2.84 18.18 -2.10
CA SER A 211 4.26 17.79 -2.14
C SER A 211 4.88 18.03 -3.52
N THR A 212 6.19 18.23 -3.56
CA THR A 212 6.94 18.46 -4.80
C THR A 212 6.93 17.19 -5.68
N PRO A 213 6.42 17.24 -6.92
CA PRO A 213 6.42 16.10 -7.84
C PRO A 213 7.84 15.54 -8.09
N ASP A 214 7.93 14.25 -8.40
CA ASP A 214 9.16 13.52 -8.75
C ASP A 214 10.26 13.51 -7.67
N THR A 215 9.91 13.85 -6.40
CA THR A 215 10.87 13.92 -5.31
C THR A 215 10.63 12.91 -4.19
N ASN A 216 9.53 12.15 -4.24
CA ASN A 216 9.15 11.19 -3.21
C ASN A 216 9.14 11.83 -1.81
N ARG A 217 8.38 12.94 -1.67
CA ARG A 217 8.27 13.74 -0.43
C ARG A 217 6.90 13.71 0.21
N ARG A 218 5.99 12.86 -0.24
CA ARG A 218 4.72 12.58 0.43
C ARG A 218 4.99 12.05 1.84
N TRP A 219 4.09 12.27 2.79
CA TRP A 219 4.34 11.79 4.14
C TRP A 219 4.56 10.26 4.24
N PRO A 220 3.90 9.39 3.41
CA PRO A 220 4.23 7.97 3.42
C PRO A 220 5.65 7.67 2.93
N ASP A 221 6.18 8.42 1.94
CA ASP A 221 7.58 8.28 1.48
C ASP A 221 8.56 8.68 2.59
N ARG A 222 8.27 9.79 3.29
CA ARG A 222 9.06 10.25 4.43
C ARG A 222 9.01 9.26 5.60
N LEU A 223 7.83 8.65 5.82
CA LEU A 223 7.69 7.60 6.83
C LEU A 223 8.52 6.37 6.46
N ALA A 224 8.53 5.96 5.18
CA ALA A 224 9.35 4.85 4.70
C ALA A 224 10.85 5.09 4.98
N GLN A 225 11.33 6.31 4.78
CA GLN A 225 12.71 6.69 5.08
C GLN A 225 13.03 6.54 6.59
N ARG A 226 12.09 6.92 7.48
CA ARG A 226 12.22 6.83 8.94
C ARG A 226 12.13 5.39 9.47
N LEU A 227 11.35 4.54 8.81
CA LEU A 227 11.15 3.12 9.18
C LEU A 227 12.16 2.16 8.52
N ARG A 228 13.21 2.68 7.88
CA ARG A 228 14.19 1.88 7.15
C ARG A 228 14.93 0.89 8.04
N GLU A 229 15.30 1.30 9.26
CA GLU A 229 15.97 0.43 10.24
C GLU A 229 15.04 -0.67 10.76
N GLN A 230 13.76 -0.40 10.91
CA GLN A 230 12.72 -1.35 11.27
C GLN A 230 12.40 -2.33 10.13
N ARG A 231 12.90 -2.06 8.93
CA ARG A 231 12.65 -2.85 7.71
C ARG A 231 11.17 -3.04 7.42
N LEU A 232 10.38 -2.00 7.62
CA LEU A 232 8.95 -1.97 7.32
C LEU A 232 8.72 -1.33 5.96
N GLY A 233 7.97 -2.02 5.10
CA GLY A 233 7.42 -1.41 3.89
C GLY A 233 6.38 -0.36 4.25
N VAL A 234 6.28 0.70 3.46
CA VAL A 234 5.20 1.69 3.57
C VAL A 234 4.47 1.74 2.24
N LEU A 235 3.16 1.58 2.32
CA LEU A 235 2.23 1.50 1.20
C LEU A 235 1.32 2.73 1.23
N ASN A 236 1.21 3.45 0.11
CA ASN A 236 0.37 4.63 0.02
C ASN A 236 -0.95 4.27 -0.68
N ALA A 237 -2.02 4.10 0.09
CA ALA A 237 -3.38 3.86 -0.35
C ALA A 237 -4.26 5.13 -0.27
N GLY A 238 -3.67 6.31 -0.43
CA GLY A 238 -4.37 7.59 -0.55
C GLY A 238 -5.09 7.73 -1.89
N ILE A 239 -6.24 8.39 -1.90
CA ILE A 239 -6.96 8.81 -3.11
C ILE A 239 -7.40 10.27 -2.92
N ALA A 240 -6.85 11.19 -3.73
CA ALA A 240 -7.23 12.60 -3.65
C ALA A 240 -8.75 12.80 -3.84
N GLY A 241 -9.40 13.40 -2.83
CA GLY A 241 -10.85 13.62 -2.81
C GLY A 241 -11.67 12.44 -2.29
N ASN A 242 -11.05 11.35 -1.83
CA ASN A 242 -11.77 10.20 -1.28
C ASN A 242 -12.52 10.57 0.00
N ARG A 243 -13.54 9.80 0.31
CA ARG A 243 -14.44 9.97 1.45
C ARG A 243 -14.49 8.69 2.27
N LEU A 244 -14.66 8.84 3.56
CA LEU A 244 -14.81 7.71 4.48
C LEU A 244 -16.12 6.95 4.24
N LEU A 245 -17.22 7.71 4.11
CA LEU A 245 -18.59 7.21 4.18
C LEU A 245 -19.25 6.99 2.82
N LEU A 246 -18.90 7.81 1.83
CA LEU A 246 -19.60 7.86 0.54
C LEU A 246 -18.65 7.64 -0.63
N ASP A 247 -19.13 6.98 -1.66
CA ASP A 247 -18.45 6.92 -2.95
C ASP A 247 -18.36 8.32 -3.58
N GLY A 248 -17.37 8.51 -4.41
CA GLY A 248 -17.12 9.78 -5.09
C GLY A 248 -15.88 9.67 -5.96
N THR A 249 -14.77 10.28 -5.55
CA THR A 249 -13.49 9.99 -6.18
C THR A 249 -13.02 8.62 -5.69
N GLY A 250 -13.22 7.61 -6.50
CA GLY A 250 -13.08 6.21 -6.14
C GLY A 250 -14.20 5.72 -5.20
N PRO A 251 -14.20 4.43 -4.87
CA PRO A 251 -15.06 3.86 -3.83
C PRO A 251 -14.75 4.48 -2.46
N SER A 252 -15.75 4.54 -1.57
CA SER A 252 -15.53 5.02 -0.20
C SER A 252 -14.44 4.20 0.51
N ALA A 253 -13.78 4.82 1.50
CA ALA A 253 -12.75 4.15 2.26
C ALA A 253 -13.26 2.85 2.89
N LEU A 254 -14.50 2.83 3.40
CA LEU A 254 -15.12 1.59 3.90
C LEU A 254 -15.28 0.51 2.83
N ALA A 255 -15.62 0.87 1.60
CA ALA A 255 -15.82 -0.08 0.51
C ALA A 255 -14.49 -0.65 -0.01
N ARG A 256 -13.42 0.18 -0.08
CA ARG A 256 -12.12 -0.22 -0.61
C ARG A 256 -11.14 -0.79 0.44
N LEU A 257 -11.51 -0.81 1.72
CA LEU A 257 -10.62 -1.14 2.85
C LEU A 257 -9.89 -2.48 2.67
N ASP A 258 -10.60 -3.56 2.31
CA ASP A 258 -9.96 -4.87 2.15
C ASP A 258 -8.97 -4.84 0.98
N ALA A 259 -9.44 -4.43 -0.18
CA ALA A 259 -8.67 -4.49 -1.40
C ALA A 259 -7.45 -3.55 -1.42
N ASP A 260 -7.56 -2.35 -0.82
CA ASP A 260 -6.49 -1.33 -0.84
C ASP A 260 -5.68 -1.26 0.46
N ALA A 261 -6.03 -2.05 1.49
CA ALA A 261 -5.28 -2.03 2.73
C ALA A 261 -5.07 -3.43 3.33
N LEU A 262 -6.15 -4.15 3.65
CA LEU A 262 -6.03 -5.34 4.48
C LEU A 262 -5.53 -6.58 3.73
N ASP A 263 -5.71 -6.65 2.39
CA ASP A 263 -5.26 -7.75 1.52
C ASP A 263 -3.84 -7.53 0.95
N ARG A 264 -3.13 -6.51 1.45
CA ARG A 264 -1.75 -6.24 1.02
C ARG A 264 -0.75 -7.18 1.70
N ALA A 265 0.36 -7.45 1.02
CA ALA A 265 1.34 -8.41 1.50
C ALA A 265 2.04 -7.93 2.79
N GLY A 266 1.93 -8.73 3.84
CA GLY A 266 2.65 -8.52 5.08
C GLY A 266 2.17 -7.34 5.93
N VAL A 267 0.93 -6.88 5.77
CA VAL A 267 0.38 -5.76 6.55
C VAL A 267 0.41 -6.07 8.04
N ARG A 268 0.95 -5.13 8.81
CA ARG A 268 1.01 -5.15 10.28
C ARG A 268 0.27 -3.98 10.90
N VAL A 269 0.30 -2.84 10.23
CA VAL A 269 -0.29 -1.60 10.73
C VAL A 269 -1.07 -0.92 9.61
N LEU A 270 -2.24 -0.40 9.95
CA LEU A 270 -3.06 0.49 9.15
C LEU A 270 -3.06 1.87 9.80
N VAL A 271 -2.65 2.90 9.08
CA VAL A 271 -2.72 4.31 9.50
C VAL A 271 -3.87 4.95 8.75
N VAL A 272 -4.93 5.35 9.47
CA VAL A 272 -6.16 5.89 8.89
C VAL A 272 -6.19 7.40 9.01
N PHE A 273 -6.06 8.09 7.87
CA PHE A 273 -6.11 9.54 7.77
C PHE A 273 -7.15 9.94 6.71
N GLU A 274 -8.44 9.85 7.07
CA GLU A 274 -9.57 9.94 6.15
C GLU A 274 -10.75 10.61 6.82
N GLY A 275 -11.60 11.34 6.07
CA GLY A 275 -12.87 11.86 6.54
C GLY A 275 -13.08 13.37 6.33
N ILE A 276 -12.04 14.15 6.02
CA ILE A 276 -12.21 15.60 5.81
C ILE A 276 -13.10 15.92 4.60
N ASN A 277 -13.05 15.06 3.57
CA ASN A 277 -13.87 15.24 2.37
C ASN A 277 -15.35 14.90 2.59
N ASP A 278 -15.67 14.10 3.60
CA ASP A 278 -17.06 13.88 4.02
C ASP A 278 -17.64 15.16 4.64
N ILE A 279 -16.85 15.86 5.45
CA ILE A 279 -17.25 17.11 6.14
C ILE A 279 -17.38 18.26 5.14
N LYS A 280 -16.39 18.47 4.27
CA LYS A 280 -16.36 19.62 3.35
C LYS A 280 -17.04 19.38 2.01
N GLY A 281 -17.37 18.12 1.67
CA GLY A 281 -17.93 17.73 0.38
C GLY A 281 -19.43 17.98 0.24
N THR A 282 -19.97 17.61 -0.91
CA THR A 282 -21.41 17.65 -1.20
C THR A 282 -21.89 16.27 -1.64
N PRO A 283 -22.90 15.65 -1.00
CA PRO A 283 -23.53 16.10 0.26
C PRO A 283 -22.52 16.08 1.42
N GLU A 284 -22.66 17.01 2.37
CA GLU A 284 -21.81 17.04 3.56
C GLU A 284 -22.27 16.02 4.60
N ALA A 285 -21.31 15.41 5.32
CA ALA A 285 -21.61 14.62 6.50
C ALA A 285 -21.46 15.49 7.75
N SER A 286 -22.57 15.73 8.45
CA SER A 286 -22.64 16.55 9.67
C SER A 286 -22.77 15.73 10.94
N ASP A 287 -23.06 14.44 10.84
CA ASP A 287 -23.21 13.55 11.99
C ASP A 287 -21.87 12.88 12.36
N ALA A 288 -21.27 13.35 13.46
CA ALA A 288 -20.03 12.78 13.98
C ALA A 288 -20.17 11.31 14.45
N ALA A 289 -21.39 10.85 14.77
CA ALA A 289 -21.61 9.46 15.15
C ALA A 289 -21.40 8.51 13.96
N ALA A 290 -21.80 8.92 12.75
CA ALA A 290 -21.54 8.13 11.53
C ALA A 290 -20.03 7.91 11.29
N PHE A 291 -19.20 8.91 11.57
CA PHE A 291 -17.73 8.75 11.51
C PHE A 291 -17.23 7.76 12.57
N ALA A 292 -17.74 7.89 13.80
CA ALA A 292 -17.35 6.99 14.88
C ALA A 292 -17.65 5.52 14.55
N ASP A 293 -18.83 5.24 13.99
CA ASP A 293 -19.23 3.89 13.58
C ASP A 293 -18.40 3.38 12.39
N ALA A 294 -18.09 4.25 11.43
CA ALA A 294 -17.21 3.91 10.32
C ALA A 294 -15.79 3.55 10.80
N TYR A 295 -15.22 4.34 11.69
CA TYR A 295 -13.90 4.04 12.26
C TYR A 295 -13.90 2.75 13.10
N ARG A 296 -14.94 2.50 13.90
CA ARG A 296 -15.10 1.23 14.62
C ARG A 296 -15.16 0.04 13.65
N THR A 297 -15.84 0.21 12.52
CA THR A 297 -15.92 -0.81 11.46
C THR A 297 -14.55 -1.07 10.87
N VAL A 298 -13.76 -0.03 10.54
CA VAL A 298 -12.38 -0.16 10.06
C VAL A 298 -11.53 -0.93 11.05
N VAL A 299 -11.58 -0.55 12.33
CA VAL A 299 -10.78 -1.20 13.39
C VAL A 299 -11.18 -2.67 13.56
N THR A 300 -12.48 -2.95 13.60
CA THR A 300 -12.99 -4.33 13.74
C THR A 300 -12.50 -5.22 12.58
N ARG A 301 -12.58 -4.73 11.34
CA ARG A 301 -12.13 -5.48 10.15
C ARG A 301 -10.62 -5.68 10.15
N ALA A 302 -9.85 -4.68 10.57
CA ALA A 302 -8.38 -4.76 10.68
C ALA A 302 -7.96 -5.75 11.78
N HIS A 303 -8.57 -5.67 12.96
CA HIS A 303 -8.30 -6.58 14.08
C HIS A 303 -8.62 -8.04 13.74
N ALA A 304 -9.68 -8.31 12.97
CA ALA A 304 -10.01 -9.65 12.49
C ALA A 304 -8.89 -10.27 11.64
N ARG A 305 -7.96 -9.45 11.13
CA ARG A 305 -6.78 -9.88 10.35
C ARG A 305 -5.46 -9.71 11.11
N GLY A 306 -5.51 -9.38 12.39
CA GLY A 306 -4.32 -9.15 13.22
C GLY A 306 -3.57 -7.87 12.87
N VAL A 307 -4.23 -6.90 12.27
CA VAL A 307 -3.67 -5.60 11.86
C VAL A 307 -3.96 -4.55 12.92
N ARG A 308 -2.93 -3.89 13.43
CA ARG A 308 -3.02 -2.75 14.35
C ARG A 308 -3.48 -1.50 13.61
N VAL A 309 -4.33 -0.67 14.23
CA VAL A 309 -4.87 0.54 13.61
C VAL A 309 -4.45 1.80 14.35
N VAL A 310 -3.84 2.73 13.65
CA VAL A 310 -3.50 4.07 14.12
C VAL A 310 -4.49 5.06 13.51
N GLY A 311 -5.27 5.73 14.34
CA GLY A 311 -6.13 6.83 13.92
C GLY A 311 -5.34 8.14 13.82
N VAL A 312 -5.58 8.91 12.76
CA VAL A 312 -4.98 10.24 12.58
C VAL A 312 -6.07 11.30 12.70
N THR A 313 -5.83 12.33 13.51
CA THR A 313 -6.78 13.45 13.65
C THR A 313 -6.89 14.26 12.37
N LEU A 314 -8.10 14.68 12.01
CA LEU A 314 -8.38 15.54 10.86
C LEU A 314 -7.80 16.93 11.09
N THR A 315 -7.04 17.43 10.12
CA THR A 315 -6.32 18.70 10.23
C THR A 315 -7.20 19.93 10.03
N PRO A 316 -6.84 21.10 10.58
CA PRO A 316 -7.57 22.32 10.36
C PRO A 316 -7.49 22.74 8.89
N TYR A 317 -8.51 23.46 8.42
CA TYR A 317 -8.58 23.97 7.03
C TYR A 317 -9.24 25.37 6.97
N GLY A 318 -9.11 26.14 8.02
CA GLY A 318 -9.54 27.53 8.08
C GLY A 318 -8.87 28.37 6.99
N GLY A 319 -9.67 29.15 6.26
CA GLY A 319 -9.22 29.85 5.06
C GLY A 319 -9.53 29.14 3.75
N HIS A 320 -9.74 27.82 3.77
CA HIS A 320 -10.19 27.09 2.58
C HIS A 320 -11.65 27.48 2.22
N PRO A 321 -12.01 27.64 0.93
CA PRO A 321 -13.34 28.09 0.51
C PRO A 321 -14.52 27.25 1.03
N ALA A 322 -14.30 25.96 1.29
CA ALA A 322 -15.32 25.08 1.86
C ALA A 322 -15.39 25.13 3.39
N TRP A 323 -14.58 25.93 4.07
CA TRP A 323 -14.63 26.03 5.53
C TRP A 323 -15.87 26.80 5.98
N THR A 324 -16.51 26.29 7.03
CA THR A 324 -17.56 27.01 7.78
C THR A 324 -17.44 26.65 9.26
N ALA A 325 -17.94 27.52 10.15
CA ALA A 325 -17.95 27.23 11.58
C ALA A 325 -18.74 25.95 11.93
N ALA A 326 -19.81 25.64 11.19
CA ALA A 326 -20.55 24.40 11.37
C ALA A 326 -19.75 23.17 11.03
N ARG A 327 -19.03 23.17 9.90
CA ARG A 327 -18.14 22.08 9.46
C ARG A 327 -16.95 21.91 10.41
N GLU A 328 -16.39 23.02 10.89
CA GLU A 328 -15.34 23.00 11.91
C GLU A 328 -15.83 22.33 13.21
N ALA A 329 -17.04 22.63 13.65
CA ALA A 329 -17.61 21.98 14.82
C ALA A 329 -17.80 20.46 14.62
N VAL A 330 -18.08 20.00 13.40
CA VAL A 330 -18.11 18.55 13.07
C VAL A 330 -16.70 17.98 13.17
N ARG A 331 -15.71 18.62 12.54
CA ARG A 331 -14.30 18.18 12.58
C ARG A 331 -13.79 18.02 14.02
N GLN A 332 -14.10 18.99 14.88
CA GLN A 332 -13.70 18.95 16.29
C GLN A 332 -14.36 17.78 17.05
N ARG A 333 -15.65 17.49 16.81
CA ARG A 333 -16.31 16.31 17.41
C ARG A 333 -15.71 14.99 16.91
N VAL A 334 -15.41 14.89 15.61
CA VAL A 334 -14.73 13.73 15.03
C VAL A 334 -13.35 13.56 15.64
N ASN A 335 -12.57 14.64 15.79
CA ASN A 335 -11.25 14.59 16.41
C ASN A 335 -11.31 14.23 17.90
N ALA A 336 -12.32 14.69 18.64
CA ALA A 336 -12.53 14.25 20.02
C ALA A 336 -12.74 12.72 20.09
N PHE A 337 -13.56 12.16 19.18
CA PHE A 337 -13.71 10.71 19.09
C PHE A 337 -12.39 10.00 18.73
N ILE A 338 -11.61 10.52 17.77
CA ILE A 338 -10.33 9.91 17.39
C ILE A 338 -9.37 9.89 18.59
N ARG A 339 -9.28 10.99 19.38
CA ARG A 339 -8.40 11.10 20.53
C ARG A 339 -8.84 10.22 21.71
N ASP A 340 -10.11 10.30 22.07
CA ASP A 340 -10.62 9.86 23.36
C ASP A 340 -11.63 8.72 23.27
N GLY A 341 -12.10 8.38 22.07
CA GLY A 341 -13.15 7.35 21.86
C GLY A 341 -12.67 5.90 22.07
N GLY A 342 -11.38 5.66 22.26
CA GLY A 342 -10.82 4.35 22.60
C GLY A 342 -10.98 3.30 21.50
N ALA A 343 -11.27 3.70 20.27
CA ALA A 343 -11.46 2.78 19.15
C ALA A 343 -10.13 2.33 18.53
N PHE A 344 -9.16 3.22 18.41
CA PHE A 344 -7.87 2.98 17.78
C PHE A 344 -6.85 2.40 18.76
N ASP A 345 -5.91 1.61 18.26
CA ASP A 345 -4.80 1.07 19.08
C ASP A 345 -3.79 2.16 19.48
N ALA A 346 -3.71 3.22 18.68
CA ALA A 346 -2.95 4.43 18.97
C ALA A 346 -3.48 5.60 18.13
N VAL A 347 -3.12 6.82 18.53
CA VAL A 347 -3.53 8.05 17.84
C VAL A 347 -2.31 8.87 17.46
N ALA A 348 -2.23 9.28 16.20
CA ALA A 348 -1.31 10.28 15.71
C ALA A 348 -2.02 11.64 15.65
N ASP A 349 -1.78 12.51 16.62
CA ASP A 349 -2.43 13.83 16.69
C ASP A 349 -1.76 14.82 15.73
N VAL A 350 -2.05 14.65 14.44
CA VAL A 350 -1.54 15.49 13.37
C VAL A 350 -2.19 16.88 13.42
N ASP A 351 -3.46 16.99 13.82
CA ASP A 351 -4.11 18.29 14.05
C ASP A 351 -3.29 19.17 15.01
N ALA A 352 -2.87 18.61 16.16
CA ALA A 352 -2.02 19.33 17.10
C ALA A 352 -0.62 19.66 16.55
N THR A 353 -0.11 18.83 15.64
CA THR A 353 1.22 19.01 15.04
C THR A 353 1.27 20.13 14.00
N VAL A 354 0.21 20.22 13.17
CA VAL A 354 0.22 21.11 11.99
C VAL A 354 -0.58 22.39 12.14
N ARG A 355 -1.37 22.53 13.18
CA ARG A 355 -2.17 23.74 13.41
C ARG A 355 -1.30 24.93 13.79
N ASP A 356 -1.72 26.11 13.37
CA ASP A 356 -1.15 27.37 13.82
C ASP A 356 -1.45 27.57 15.32
N PRO A 357 -0.45 27.80 16.18
CA PRO A 357 -0.69 28.06 17.60
C PRO A 357 -1.46 29.36 17.87
N ASP A 358 -1.34 30.36 17.00
CA ASP A 358 -2.02 31.66 17.12
C ASP A 358 -3.44 31.64 16.51
N ASP A 359 -3.70 30.75 15.56
CA ASP A 359 -5.03 30.52 14.97
C ASP A 359 -5.25 29.00 14.77
N PRO A 360 -5.65 28.25 15.80
CA PRO A 360 -5.77 26.78 15.75
C PRO A 360 -6.78 26.23 14.73
N GLY A 361 -7.59 27.10 14.12
CA GLY A 361 -8.46 26.72 13.01
C GLY A 361 -7.75 26.61 11.67
N ARG A 362 -6.47 26.99 11.58
CA ARG A 362 -5.66 27.00 10.35
C ARG A 362 -4.43 26.11 10.45
N ILE A 363 -3.94 25.72 9.29
CA ILE A 363 -2.61 25.10 9.16
C ILE A 363 -1.56 26.18 9.37
N LEU A 364 -0.49 25.83 10.10
CA LEU A 364 0.69 26.71 10.28
C LEU A 364 1.21 27.17 8.90
N PRO A 365 1.42 28.47 8.66
CA PRO A 365 1.83 28.99 7.35
C PRO A 365 3.08 28.31 6.76
N ALA A 366 4.01 27.86 7.61
CA ALA A 366 5.20 27.13 7.17
C ALA A 366 4.89 25.76 6.53
N TYR A 367 3.70 25.19 6.75
CA TYR A 367 3.27 23.90 6.25
C TYR A 367 2.23 24.00 5.12
N ASP A 368 1.61 25.17 4.97
CA ASP A 368 0.55 25.44 3.99
C ASP A 368 1.16 25.79 2.63
N PRO A 369 0.80 25.10 1.53
CA PRO A 369 1.18 25.50 0.19
C PRO A 369 0.38 26.71 -0.35
N GLY A 370 -0.59 27.23 0.41
CA GLY A 370 -1.43 28.38 0.09
C GLY A 370 -2.88 28.04 -0.26
N ASP A 371 -3.28 26.79 -0.21
CA ASP A 371 -4.67 26.35 -0.42
C ASP A 371 -5.45 26.10 0.88
N HIS A 372 -4.77 26.21 2.03
CA HIS A 372 -5.33 26.09 3.38
C HIS A 372 -5.93 24.71 3.70
N LEU A 373 -5.48 23.66 3.01
CA LEU A 373 -5.97 22.30 3.19
C LEU A 373 -4.83 21.26 3.13
N HIS A 374 -3.98 21.34 2.10
CA HIS A 374 -2.91 20.38 1.85
C HIS A 374 -1.61 20.81 2.53
N PHE A 375 -0.58 19.97 2.42
CA PHE A 375 0.73 20.24 3.02
C PHE A 375 1.80 20.39 1.95
N ASN A 376 2.68 21.38 2.13
CA ASN A 376 3.95 21.40 1.41
C ASN A 376 4.92 20.33 1.95
N ASP A 377 6.12 20.21 1.39
CA ASP A 377 7.11 19.21 1.78
C ASP A 377 7.49 19.25 3.28
N ALA A 378 7.44 20.44 3.92
CA ALA A 378 7.71 20.58 5.34
C ALA A 378 6.56 20.04 6.19
N GLY A 379 5.31 20.33 5.84
CA GLY A 379 4.13 19.77 6.47
C GLY A 379 4.06 18.25 6.31
N MET A 380 4.35 17.73 5.11
CA MET A 380 4.45 16.28 4.87
C MET A 380 5.51 15.61 5.78
N ALA A 381 6.65 16.27 6.00
CA ALA A 381 7.67 15.77 6.92
C ALA A 381 7.18 15.76 8.38
N ALA A 382 6.46 16.78 8.82
CA ALA A 382 5.89 16.89 10.18
C ALA A 382 4.84 15.80 10.44
N VAL A 383 3.96 15.49 9.46
CA VAL A 383 3.01 14.37 9.51
C VAL A 383 3.76 13.05 9.67
N ALA A 384 4.78 12.81 8.84
CA ALA A 384 5.58 11.58 8.90
C ALA A 384 6.29 11.42 10.26
N ASP A 385 6.83 12.50 10.85
CA ASP A 385 7.45 12.49 12.17
C ASP A 385 6.46 12.13 13.28
N THR A 386 5.23 12.64 13.19
CA THR A 386 4.18 12.36 14.16
C THR A 386 3.75 10.90 14.10
N VAL A 387 3.49 10.37 12.89
CA VAL A 387 3.15 8.96 12.69
C VAL A 387 4.31 8.05 13.12
N HIS A 388 5.55 8.37 12.75
CA HIS A 388 6.74 7.61 13.12
C HIS A 388 6.88 7.48 14.64
N ARG A 389 6.74 8.58 15.40
CA ARG A 389 6.79 8.55 16.88
C ARG A 389 5.77 7.58 17.46
N VAL A 390 4.54 7.59 16.94
CA VAL A 390 3.47 6.70 17.41
C VAL A 390 3.77 5.23 17.09
N LEU A 391 4.31 4.96 15.90
CA LEU A 391 4.66 3.60 15.52
C LEU A 391 5.83 3.03 16.33
N THR A 392 6.78 3.86 16.73
CA THR A 392 8.00 3.43 17.47
C THR A 392 7.88 3.48 18.98
N SER A 393 6.86 4.15 19.54
CA SER A 393 6.63 4.24 21.00
C SER A 393 6.02 3.00 21.64
N GLY A 394 5.66 1.97 20.83
CA GLY A 394 5.08 0.70 21.33
C GLY A 394 5.49 -0.48 20.48
N PRO A 395 5.19 -1.73 20.91
CA PRO A 395 5.55 -2.91 20.14
C PRO A 395 4.84 -2.90 18.79
N LEU A 396 5.62 -2.86 17.72
CA LEU A 396 5.13 -2.98 16.34
C LEU A 396 4.51 -4.38 16.16
N GLY A 397 3.20 -4.44 15.93
CA GLY A 397 2.50 -5.66 15.53
C GLY A 397 1.96 -6.55 16.64
N HIS A 398 1.85 -6.07 17.88
CA HIS A 398 1.08 -6.79 18.89
C HIS A 398 -0.35 -6.22 18.94
N VAL A 399 -1.30 -6.91 18.30
CA VAL A 399 -2.72 -6.68 18.53
C VAL A 399 -3.04 -7.30 19.89
N PRO A 400 -3.55 -6.54 20.89
CA PRO A 400 -4.03 -7.12 22.12
C PRO A 400 -5.13 -8.13 21.77
N THR A 401 -4.88 -9.42 21.95
CA THR A 401 -5.95 -10.43 21.85
C THR A 401 -6.97 -10.06 22.90
N GLY A 402 -8.13 -9.55 22.45
CA GLY A 402 -9.18 -8.99 23.28
C GLY A 402 -9.59 -9.97 24.39
N ARG A 403 -9.11 -9.72 25.60
CA ARG A 403 -9.85 -10.12 26.78
C ARG A 403 -11.03 -9.14 26.88
N ALA A 404 -12.19 -9.58 26.42
CA ALA A 404 -13.45 -9.02 26.87
C ALA A 404 -13.38 -9.00 28.40
N ARG A 405 -13.25 -7.82 29.00
CA ARG A 405 -13.53 -7.64 30.43
C ARG A 405 -15.01 -7.95 30.59
N ALA A 406 -15.31 -9.20 30.92
CA ALA A 406 -16.58 -9.56 31.51
C ALA A 406 -16.66 -8.75 32.82
N THR A 407 -17.40 -7.66 32.79
CA THR A 407 -17.89 -6.99 33.99
C THR A 407 -18.83 -7.98 34.65
N ALA A 408 -18.34 -8.65 35.71
CA ALA A 408 -19.20 -9.43 36.58
C ALA A 408 -20.32 -8.55 37.15
N PRO A 409 -21.59 -8.96 37.09
CA PRO A 409 -22.67 -8.20 37.69
C PRO A 409 -22.43 -8.09 39.19
N ARG A 410 -22.50 -6.87 39.73
CA ARG A 410 -22.49 -6.63 41.20
C ARG A 410 -23.68 -7.35 41.83
N PRO A 411 -23.49 -8.05 42.96
CA PRO A 411 -24.60 -8.63 43.69
C PRO A 411 -25.52 -7.50 44.25
N VAL A 412 -26.79 -7.61 43.94
CA VAL A 412 -27.84 -6.77 44.54
C VAL A 412 -28.00 -7.19 45.99
N THR A 413 -27.62 -6.33 46.91
CA THR A 413 -27.95 -6.50 48.35
C THR A 413 -29.35 -5.96 48.55
N SER A 414 -30.29 -6.83 48.87
CA SER A 414 -31.63 -6.46 49.38
C SER A 414 -31.55 -5.87 50.77
N PRO A 415 -32.23 -4.78 51.06
CA PRO A 415 -32.38 -4.27 52.45
C PRO A 415 -33.39 -5.10 53.20
N ARG A 416 -33.09 -5.36 54.49
CA ARG A 416 -34.06 -5.83 55.51
C ARG A 416 -34.84 -4.69 56.06
#